data_56699ec4d49af1c4deaafba497bbdbcb
#
_entry.id   56699ec4d49af1c4deaafba497bbdbcb
#
_cell.length_a   1.000
_cell.length_b   1.000
_cell.length_c   1.000
_cell.angle_alpha   90.00
_cell.angle_beta   90.00
_cell.angle_gamma   90.00
#
_symmetry.space_group_name_H-M   'P 1'
#
loop_
_entity.id
_entity.type
_entity.pdbx_description
1 polymer ?
#
loop_
_entity_poly.entity_id
_entity_poly.type
_entity_poly.pdbx_seq_one_letter_code
_entity_poly.pdbx_strand_id
1 'polypeptide(L)'
;VFADLGFAEPEEELTKAQLATEIWHAIKRRRLTQVAAAALMGIDQPKVSALLNGRLANFSSDRLMRLLTALGQDVEITVRTKPRNRAHGRIRVIGEAHA
;
A
#
# COMPACT_ATOMS: atom_id res chain seq x y z
N VAL A 1 -10.47 -10.11 20.09
CA VAL A 1 -10.87 -9.06 19.44
C VAL A 1 -10.91 -9.31 17.94
N PHE A 2 -11.52 -8.43 17.18
CA PHE A 2 -11.85 -8.73 15.78
C PHE A 2 -10.66 -9.07 14.92
N ALA A 3 -9.52 -8.39 15.11
CA ALA A 3 -8.31 -8.70 14.35
C ALA A 3 -7.87 -10.14 14.57
N ASP A 4 -8.02 -10.65 15.77
CA ASP A 4 -7.64 -12.03 16.13
C ASP A 4 -8.56 -13.06 15.49
N LEU A 5 -9.74 -12.64 15.05
CA LEU A 5 -10.70 -13.49 14.38
C LEU A 5 -10.53 -13.50 12.86
N GLY A 6 -9.50 -12.82 12.36
CA GLY A 6 -9.20 -12.78 10.93
C GLY A 6 -9.94 -11.71 10.15
N PHE A 7 -10.65 -10.82 10.81
CA PHE A 7 -11.31 -9.70 10.16
C PHE A 7 -10.36 -8.50 10.11
N ALA A 8 -10.18 -7.92 8.93
CA ALA A 8 -9.38 -6.71 8.80
C ALA A 8 -10.14 -5.53 9.39
N GLU A 9 -9.43 -4.68 10.12
CA GLU A 9 -10.02 -3.43 10.62
C GLU A 9 -10.20 -2.47 9.45
N PRO A 10 -11.24 -1.60 9.47
CA PRO A 10 -11.43 -0.61 8.41
C PRO A 10 -10.20 0.27 8.17
N GLU A 11 -9.48 0.63 9.23
CA GLU A 11 -8.26 1.43 9.12
C GLU A 11 -7.16 0.66 8.38
N GLU A 12 -7.01 -0.63 8.66
CA GLU A 12 -6.04 -1.47 7.96
C GLU A 12 -6.40 -1.58 6.48
N GLU A 13 -7.66 -1.76 6.16
CA GLU A 13 -8.11 -1.82 4.77
C GLU A 13 -7.85 -0.51 4.04
N LEU A 14 -8.08 0.63 4.71
CA LEU A 14 -7.79 1.93 4.13
C LEU A 14 -6.28 2.09 3.90
N THR A 15 -5.46 1.70 4.86
CA THR A 15 -4.01 1.76 4.73
C THR A 15 -3.52 0.93 3.53
N LYS A 16 -4.03 -0.29 3.40
CA LYS A 16 -3.70 -1.14 2.25
C LYS A 16 -4.12 -0.50 0.93
N ALA A 17 -5.31 0.07 0.87
CA ALA A 17 -5.80 0.74 -0.33
C ALA A 17 -4.92 1.93 -0.70
N GLN A 18 -4.49 2.71 0.28
CA GLN A 18 -3.60 3.84 0.05
C GLN A 18 -2.22 3.37 -0.45
N LEU A 19 -1.68 2.30 0.13
CA LEU A 19 -0.41 1.74 -0.31
C LEU A 19 -0.51 1.18 -1.73
N ALA A 20 -1.60 0.48 -2.04
CA ALA A 20 -1.84 -0.04 -3.39
C ALA A 20 -1.97 1.09 -4.41
N THR A 21 -2.57 2.21 -4.03
CA THR A 21 -2.65 3.40 -4.88
C THR A 21 -1.25 3.93 -5.19
N GLU A 22 -0.36 3.95 -4.20
CA GLU A 22 1.03 4.39 -4.42
C GLU A 22 1.77 3.43 -5.34
N ILE A 23 1.52 2.12 -5.22
CA ILE A 23 2.07 1.13 -6.15
C ILE A 23 1.58 1.40 -7.57
N TRP A 24 0.28 1.67 -7.74
CA TRP A 24 -0.29 2.01 -9.03
C TRP A 24 0.39 3.25 -9.63
N HIS A 25 0.57 4.30 -8.84
CA HIS A 25 1.27 5.51 -9.30
C HIS A 25 2.71 5.21 -9.72
N ALA A 26 3.44 4.39 -8.95
CA ALA A 26 4.82 4.04 -9.27
C ALA A 26 4.92 3.28 -10.60
N ILE A 27 4.01 2.34 -10.81
CA ILE A 27 3.95 1.57 -12.06
C ILE A 27 3.65 2.49 -13.24
N LYS A 28 2.66 3.38 -13.10
CA LYS A 28 2.27 4.32 -14.15
C LYS A 28 3.40 5.30 -14.47
N ARG A 29 4.03 5.86 -13.46
CA ARG A 29 5.12 6.83 -13.65
C ARG A 29 6.28 6.23 -14.41
N ARG A 30 6.59 4.97 -14.13
CA ARG A 30 7.67 4.25 -14.79
C ARG A 30 7.23 3.59 -16.10
N ARG A 31 5.96 3.70 -16.45
CA ARG A 31 5.38 3.10 -17.68
C ARG A 31 5.63 1.60 -17.77
N LEU A 32 5.53 0.91 -16.64
CA LEU A 32 5.75 -0.53 -16.58
C LEU A 32 4.51 -1.28 -17.06
N THR A 33 4.74 -2.38 -17.78
CA THR A 33 3.68 -3.37 -18.01
C THR A 33 3.49 -4.19 -16.74
N GLN A 34 2.38 -4.93 -16.65
CA GLN A 34 2.17 -5.83 -15.52
C GLN A 34 3.26 -6.90 -15.44
N VAL A 35 3.74 -7.39 -16.58
CA VAL A 35 4.82 -8.37 -16.59
C VAL A 35 6.11 -7.78 -16.03
N ALA A 36 6.46 -6.56 -16.47
CA ALA A 36 7.67 -5.90 -15.97
C ALA A 36 7.54 -5.57 -14.49
N ALA A 37 6.38 -5.08 -14.04
CA ALA A 37 6.13 -4.80 -12.64
C ALA A 37 6.23 -6.07 -11.79
N ALA A 38 5.66 -7.18 -12.27
CA ALA A 38 5.75 -8.47 -11.58
C ALA A 38 7.21 -8.89 -11.38
N ALA A 39 8.02 -8.74 -12.42
CA ALA A 39 9.44 -9.10 -12.34
C ALA A 39 10.16 -8.26 -11.29
N LEU A 40 9.93 -6.95 -11.27
CA LEU A 40 10.57 -6.05 -10.31
C LEU A 40 10.11 -6.33 -8.88
N MET A 41 8.84 -6.59 -8.68
CA MET A 41 8.27 -6.83 -7.35
C MET A 41 8.49 -8.27 -6.87
N GLY A 42 8.93 -9.17 -7.75
CA GLY A 42 9.15 -10.56 -7.37
C GLY A 42 7.86 -11.33 -7.10
N ILE A 43 6.77 -10.95 -7.74
CA ILE A 43 5.46 -11.62 -7.62
C ILE A 43 4.97 -11.99 -9.01
N ASP A 44 3.98 -12.87 -9.09
CA ASP A 44 3.43 -13.26 -10.38
C ASP A 44 2.46 -12.21 -10.93
N GLN A 45 2.20 -12.26 -12.22
CA GLN A 45 1.33 -11.30 -12.89
C GLN A 45 -0.10 -11.29 -12.34
N PRO A 46 -0.73 -12.44 -12.02
CA PRO A 46 -2.06 -12.41 -11.39
C PRO A 46 -2.10 -11.63 -10.09
N LYS A 47 -1.03 -11.64 -9.31
CA LYS A 47 -0.95 -10.85 -8.08
C LYS A 47 -0.84 -9.36 -8.38
N VAL A 48 -0.11 -8.97 -9.41
CA VAL A 48 -0.08 -7.58 -9.87
C VAL A 48 -1.48 -7.14 -10.28
N SER A 49 -2.17 -7.96 -11.06
CA SER A 49 -3.54 -7.67 -11.46
C SER A 49 -4.46 -7.51 -10.25
N ALA A 50 -4.34 -8.38 -9.27
CA ALA A 50 -5.12 -8.27 -8.03
C ALA A 50 -4.87 -6.95 -7.32
N LEU A 51 -3.59 -6.55 -7.17
CA LEU A 51 -3.22 -5.27 -6.56
C LEU A 51 -3.87 -4.10 -7.28
N LEU A 52 -3.77 -4.08 -8.60
CA LEU A 52 -4.28 -2.97 -9.42
C LEU A 52 -5.80 -2.90 -9.44
N ASN A 53 -6.46 -4.00 -9.11
CA ASN A 53 -7.92 -4.07 -9.03
C ASN A 53 -8.45 -3.98 -7.59
N GLY A 54 -7.60 -3.66 -6.63
CA GLY A 54 -8.00 -3.45 -5.24
C GLY A 54 -8.29 -4.74 -4.47
N ARG A 55 -7.88 -5.89 -4.96
CA ARG A 55 -8.03 -7.16 -4.25
C ARG A 55 -6.81 -7.38 -3.37
N LEU A 56 -6.89 -6.91 -2.13
CA LEU A 56 -5.74 -6.79 -1.24
C LEU A 56 -5.72 -7.81 -0.09
N ALA A 57 -6.67 -8.73 -0.05
CA ALA A 57 -6.84 -9.65 1.08
C ALA A 57 -5.58 -10.47 1.38
N ASN A 58 -4.82 -10.84 0.35
CA ASN A 58 -3.63 -11.68 0.49
C ASN A 58 -2.34 -10.86 0.66
N PHE A 59 -2.45 -9.56 0.86
CA PHE A 59 -1.29 -8.70 1.06
C PHE A 59 -1.38 -8.04 2.42
N SER A 60 -0.28 -8.09 3.18
CA SER A 60 -0.16 -7.30 4.41
C SER A 60 0.31 -5.89 4.05
N SER A 61 0.08 -4.94 4.95
CA SER A 61 0.60 -3.58 4.78
C SER A 61 2.13 -3.59 4.68
N ASP A 62 2.80 -4.40 5.48
CA ASP A 62 4.25 -4.55 5.42
C ASP A 62 4.70 -5.02 4.04
N ARG A 63 4.02 -6.02 3.49
CA ARG A 63 4.36 -6.53 2.17
C ARG A 63 4.17 -5.46 1.09
N LEU A 64 3.07 -4.70 1.15
CA LEU A 64 2.82 -3.62 0.20
C LEU A 64 3.91 -2.55 0.27
N MET A 65 4.38 -2.20 1.47
CA MET A 65 5.49 -1.27 1.62
C MET A 65 6.77 -1.81 0.97
N ARG A 66 7.05 -3.10 1.12
CA ARG A 66 8.22 -3.73 0.49
C ARG A 66 8.11 -3.77 -1.02
N LEU A 67 6.92 -3.98 -1.55
CA LEU A 67 6.69 -3.93 -3.00
C LEU A 67 6.97 -2.53 -3.55
N LEU A 68 6.61 -1.49 -2.79
CA LEU A 68 6.95 -0.11 -3.15
C LEU A 68 8.47 0.09 -3.24
N THR A 69 9.22 -0.45 -2.27
CA THR A 69 10.69 -0.33 -2.32
C THR A 69 11.26 -1.05 -3.54
N ALA A 70 10.68 -2.18 -3.91
CA ALA A 70 11.10 -2.90 -5.12
C ALA A 70 10.86 -2.10 -6.40
N LEU A 71 9.87 -1.21 -6.37
CA LEU A 71 9.57 -0.31 -7.50
C LEU A 71 10.39 0.99 -7.45
N GLY A 72 11.34 1.09 -6.54
CA GLY A 72 12.22 2.26 -6.44
C GLY A 72 11.66 3.41 -5.62
N GLN A 73 10.67 3.14 -4.77
CA GLN A 73 10.13 4.14 -3.87
C GLN A 73 10.74 3.98 -2.48
N ASP A 74 11.01 5.09 -1.82
CA ASP A 74 11.34 5.07 -0.41
C ASP A 74 10.04 5.13 0.40
N VAL A 75 9.97 4.33 1.45
CA VAL A 75 8.84 4.36 2.38
C VAL A 75 9.37 4.88 3.71
N GLU A 76 8.84 6.01 4.16
CA GLU A 76 9.23 6.65 5.41
C GLU A 76 8.04 6.62 6.37
N ILE A 77 8.31 6.33 7.63
CA ILE A 77 7.27 6.29 8.65
C ILE A 77 7.56 7.39 9.66
N THR A 78 6.64 8.33 9.80
CA THR A 78 6.74 9.43 10.75
C THR A 78 5.64 9.27 11.81
N VAL A 79 6.04 9.31 13.06
CA VAL A 79 5.10 9.22 14.18
C VAL A 79 4.97 10.61 14.81
N ARG A 80 3.73 11.07 14.94
CA ARG A 80 3.42 12.41 15.48
C ARG A 80 2.36 12.30 16.56
N THR A 81 2.39 13.26 17.49
CA THR A 81 1.31 13.42 18.45
C THR A 81 0.07 13.95 17.72
N LYS A 82 -1.09 13.31 17.94
CA LYS A 82 -2.32 13.75 17.30
C LYS A 82 -2.72 15.15 17.77
N PRO A 83 -3.43 15.93 16.94
CA PRO A 83 -4.04 17.19 17.38
C PRO A 83 -5.06 16.94 18.50
N ARG A 84 -5.27 17.96 19.35
CA ARG A 84 -6.21 17.87 20.46
C ARG A 84 -7.65 17.66 20.03
N ASN A 85 -8.00 18.17 18.84
CA ASN A 85 -9.37 18.10 18.33
C ASN A 85 -9.76 16.74 17.77
N ARG A 86 -8.84 15.76 17.76
CA ARG A 86 -9.16 14.38 17.38
C ARG A 86 -9.14 13.48 18.60
N ALA A 87 -10.13 12.60 18.69
CA ALA A 87 -10.25 11.67 19.81
C ALA A 87 -9.18 10.57 19.78
N HIS A 88 -8.79 10.11 18.58
CA HIS A 88 -7.86 8.99 18.41
C HIS A 88 -6.76 9.32 17.42
N GLY A 89 -5.62 8.67 17.59
CA GLY A 89 -4.58 8.65 16.56
C GLY A 89 -5.06 7.92 15.31
N ARG A 90 -4.33 8.08 14.21
CA ARG A 90 -4.68 7.43 12.94
C ARG A 90 -3.43 7.01 12.20
N ILE A 91 -3.60 6.06 11.28
CA ILE A 91 -2.57 5.69 10.31
C ILE A 91 -3.01 6.25 8.97
N ARG A 92 -2.11 6.97 8.31
CA ARG A 92 -2.39 7.57 7.02
C ARG A 92 -1.17 7.46 6.12
N VAL A 93 -1.38 7.10 4.88
CA VAL A 93 -0.33 7.07 3.87
C VAL A 93 -0.37 8.39 3.10
N ILE A 94 0.79 9.02 2.99
CA ILE A 94 0.94 10.26 2.25
C ILE A 94 1.97 10.01 1.16
N GLY A 95 1.53 10.04 -0.10
CA GLY A 95 2.43 9.90 -1.23
C GLY A 95 2.97 11.24 -1.69
N GLU A 96 3.98 11.19 -2.55
CA GLU A 96 4.47 12.38 -3.23
C GLU A 96 3.38 12.99 -4.10
N ALA A 97 3.46 14.30 -4.32
CA ALA A 97 2.59 14.94 -5.28
C ALA A 97 2.86 14.37 -6.67
N HIS A 98 1.79 13.97 -7.37
CA HIS A 98 1.88 13.44 -8.72
C HIS A 98 1.42 14.52 -9.71
N ALA A 99 2.30 14.84 -10.62
CA ALA A 99 1.99 15.84 -11.65
C ALA A 99 1.23 15.22 -12.82
#